data_fe534f050401dae5836683dc39004d28
#
_entry.id   fe534f050401dae5836683dc39004d28
#
_cell.length_a   1.000
_cell.length_b   1.000
_cell.length_c   1.000
_cell.angle_alpha   90.00
_cell.angle_beta   90.00
_cell.angle_gamma   90.00
#
_symmetry.space_group_name_H-M   'P 1'
#
loop_
_entity.id
_entity.type
_entity.pdbx_description
1 polymer ?
#
loop_
_entity_poly.entity_id
_entity_poly.type
_entity_poly.pdbx_seq_one_letter_code
_entity_poly.pdbx_strand_id
1 'polypeptide(L)'
;MSDFKILKTDGNARRGKLITSHGEINTPAFMPVGTAATVKGVFTKDLIETGSEILLGNTYHLMLRPGSELIKEFGGLHKFMNWDKPILTDSGGYQVFSLSKLRKISEEGVKFSSHIDGKEVMLTPESSMEIQTNLNSDIVMAFDECTAFPCTHDQAKNSMELSMRWAKRCKDYFIERNNNKLFGIVQGSVFEDLRKESVKALEAINFDGYAVGGLAVGESQAQMFEVLEFTTPHLPEDKPHYLMGVGKPDDILGSVARGIDMFDCVLPTRSGRNGQAFTRHGPINIRNAKYKNLDDPIDKNSDNPVCKNYSAGYIHHLFNAKEMLGGMLLSLHNIYFYQSLLADIRKSIEEDRFMSFSKEFLESYKS
;
A
#
# COMPACT_ATOMS: atom_id res chain seq x y z
N MET A 1 -4.87 7.68 25.21
CA MET A 1 -3.80 8.36 24.44
C MET A 1 -3.99 7.95 23.00
N SER A 2 -3.78 8.82 22.03
CA SER A 2 -3.85 8.45 20.61
C SER A 2 -2.76 7.42 20.29
N ASP A 3 -3.12 6.35 19.56
CA ASP A 3 -2.16 5.30 19.15
C ASP A 3 -1.26 5.78 18.02
N PHE A 4 -1.57 6.90 17.39
CA PHE A 4 -0.71 7.60 16.44
C PHE A 4 -0.11 8.86 17.07
N LYS A 5 1.19 9.01 16.95
CA LYS A 5 1.92 10.16 17.50
C LYS A 5 2.87 10.74 16.45
N ILE A 6 2.69 12.02 16.13
CA ILE A 6 3.67 12.79 15.35
C ILE A 6 4.83 13.12 16.26
N LEU A 7 6.05 12.78 15.82
CA LEU A 7 7.31 13.02 16.55
C LEU A 7 8.01 14.29 16.05
N LYS A 8 7.90 14.56 14.75
CA LYS A 8 8.55 15.69 14.07
C LYS A 8 7.82 16.01 12.76
N THR A 9 7.88 17.26 12.35
CA THR A 9 7.42 17.72 11.03
C THR A 9 8.48 18.58 10.37
N ASP A 10 8.56 18.51 9.02
CA ASP A 10 9.36 19.41 8.19
C ASP A 10 8.45 19.87 7.02
N GLY A 11 7.95 21.10 7.08
CA GLY A 11 6.79 21.52 6.27
C GLY A 11 5.59 20.65 6.57
N ASN A 12 4.95 20.09 5.52
CA ASN A 12 3.83 19.15 5.67
C ASN A 12 4.30 17.69 5.84
N ALA A 13 5.58 17.39 5.65
CA ALA A 13 6.12 16.04 5.86
C ALA A 13 6.09 15.69 7.34
N ARG A 14 5.58 14.48 7.67
CA ARG A 14 5.31 14.07 9.04
C ARG A 14 6.13 12.82 9.39
N ARG A 15 6.90 12.88 10.47
CA ARG A 15 7.56 11.76 11.10
C ARG A 15 6.74 11.30 12.30
N GLY A 16 6.16 10.10 12.25
CA GLY A 16 5.29 9.62 13.30
C GLY A 16 5.53 8.16 13.69
N LYS A 17 4.73 7.69 14.64
CA LYS A 17 4.64 6.30 15.07
C LYS A 17 3.17 5.92 15.23
N LEU A 18 2.80 4.76 14.70
CA LEU A 18 1.51 4.12 14.92
C LEU A 18 1.71 2.84 15.74
N ILE A 19 0.97 2.70 16.84
CA ILE A 19 1.05 1.56 17.74
C ILE A 19 -0.07 0.57 17.40
N THR A 20 0.30 -0.68 17.21
CA THR A 20 -0.63 -1.81 17.01
C THR A 20 -0.34 -2.93 18.02
N SER A 21 -1.18 -3.97 18.05
CA SER A 21 -0.95 -5.14 18.91
C SER A 21 0.31 -5.96 18.52
N HIS A 22 0.72 -5.91 17.26
CA HIS A 22 1.89 -6.64 16.77
C HIS A 22 3.14 -5.76 16.59
N GLY A 23 3.15 -4.56 17.14
CA GLY A 23 4.31 -3.69 17.15
C GLY A 23 4.05 -2.26 16.71
N GLU A 24 5.14 -1.50 16.62
CA GLU A 24 5.15 -0.11 16.18
C GLU A 24 5.42 -0.01 14.68
N ILE A 25 4.76 0.94 14.03
CA ILE A 25 5.01 1.32 12.64
C ILE A 25 5.60 2.73 12.63
N ASN A 26 6.81 2.86 12.14
CA ASN A 26 7.47 4.14 11.97
C ASN A 26 7.05 4.77 10.64
N THR A 27 6.42 5.94 10.68
CA THR A 27 5.97 6.65 9.48
C THR A 27 6.90 7.80 9.09
N PRO A 28 7.04 8.13 7.78
CA PRO A 28 6.43 7.47 6.65
C PRO A 28 6.84 6.01 6.47
N ALA A 29 5.88 5.14 6.08
CA ALA A 29 6.05 3.70 5.97
C ALA A 29 5.61 3.16 4.61
N PHE A 30 6.29 2.14 4.10
CA PHE A 30 5.89 1.41 2.90
C PHE A 30 5.52 -0.03 3.26
N MET A 31 4.36 -0.48 2.80
CA MET A 31 3.82 -1.82 3.03
C MET A 31 4.05 -2.70 1.80
N PRO A 32 4.95 -3.69 1.86
CA PRO A 32 5.02 -4.72 0.84
C PRO A 32 3.69 -5.48 0.73
N VAL A 33 3.24 -5.76 -0.50
CA VAL A 33 1.93 -6.38 -0.73
C VAL A 33 2.04 -7.89 -0.70
N GLY A 34 1.36 -8.50 0.29
CA GLY A 34 1.21 -9.93 0.50
C GLY A 34 -0.14 -10.45 0.00
N THR A 35 -0.40 -10.40 -1.31
CA THR A 35 -1.71 -10.65 -1.95
C THR A 35 -2.44 -11.90 -1.46
N ALA A 36 -1.74 -13.02 -1.34
CA ALA A 36 -2.30 -14.32 -0.94
C ALA A 36 -1.55 -14.86 0.28
N ALA A 37 -1.48 -14.08 1.34
CA ALA A 37 -0.71 -14.35 2.55
C ALA A 37 0.79 -14.58 2.26
N THR A 38 1.32 -13.95 1.21
CA THR A 38 2.75 -14.01 0.87
C THR A 38 3.15 -12.81 0.03
N VAL A 39 4.27 -12.19 0.34
CA VAL A 39 4.96 -11.26 -0.54
C VAL A 39 5.68 -12.08 -1.61
N LYS A 40 5.24 -11.92 -2.86
CA LYS A 40 5.58 -12.84 -3.96
C LYS A 40 7.08 -13.01 -4.16
N GLY A 41 7.56 -14.24 -3.93
CA GLY A 41 8.96 -14.62 -4.15
C GLY A 41 9.93 -14.16 -3.06
N VAL A 42 9.43 -13.79 -1.87
CA VAL A 42 10.26 -13.35 -0.74
C VAL A 42 9.85 -14.12 0.52
N PHE A 43 10.81 -14.73 1.19
CA PHE A 43 10.55 -15.40 2.46
C PHE A 43 10.26 -14.39 3.58
N THR A 44 9.44 -14.78 4.53
CA THR A 44 9.06 -13.92 5.68
C THR A 44 10.27 -13.45 6.48
N LYS A 45 11.26 -14.35 6.71
CA LYS A 45 12.51 -13.99 7.39
C LYS A 45 13.28 -12.88 6.65
N ASP A 46 13.33 -12.95 5.32
CA ASP A 46 14.04 -11.96 4.51
C ASP A 46 13.31 -10.61 4.52
N LEU A 47 11.96 -10.63 4.62
CA LEU A 47 11.17 -9.41 4.80
C LEU A 47 11.48 -8.70 6.12
N ILE A 48 11.66 -9.46 7.20
CA ILE A 48 12.06 -8.90 8.51
C ILE A 48 13.42 -8.22 8.38
N GLU A 49 14.37 -8.86 7.69
CA GLU A 49 15.72 -8.31 7.45
C GLU A 49 15.72 -7.03 6.59
N THR A 50 14.71 -6.84 5.70
CA THR A 50 14.58 -5.58 4.95
C THR A 50 14.23 -4.38 5.82
N GLY A 51 13.83 -4.59 7.07
CA GLY A 51 13.27 -3.55 7.93
C GLY A 51 11.78 -3.28 7.68
N SER A 52 11.06 -4.18 6.98
CA SER A 52 9.61 -4.08 6.82
C SER A 52 8.92 -4.22 8.18
N GLU A 53 8.15 -3.22 8.56
CA GLU A 53 7.44 -3.17 9.85
C GLU A 53 5.96 -3.55 9.72
N ILE A 54 5.42 -3.53 8.51
CA ILE A 54 4.02 -3.82 8.20
C ILE A 54 3.90 -4.41 6.81
N LEU A 55 2.93 -5.30 6.60
CA LEU A 55 2.55 -5.86 5.29
C LEU A 55 1.10 -5.52 4.97
N LEU A 56 0.75 -5.55 3.68
CA LEU A 56 -0.64 -5.48 3.23
C LEU A 56 -1.12 -6.85 2.74
N GLY A 57 -2.25 -7.32 3.26
CA GLY A 57 -2.98 -8.49 2.77
C GLY A 57 -4.20 -8.10 1.95
N ASN A 58 -4.50 -8.83 0.86
CA ASN A 58 -5.67 -8.52 0.04
C ASN A 58 -6.88 -9.39 0.41
N THR A 59 -7.88 -8.78 1.00
CA THR A 59 -9.13 -9.40 1.45
C THR A 59 -9.83 -10.17 0.34
N TYR A 60 -9.97 -9.58 -0.85
CA TYR A 60 -10.59 -10.22 -2.01
C TYR A 60 -9.93 -11.56 -2.38
N HIS A 61 -8.61 -11.62 -2.44
CA HIS A 61 -7.90 -12.85 -2.79
C HIS A 61 -7.99 -13.89 -1.69
N LEU A 62 -7.85 -13.46 -0.43
CA LEU A 62 -7.85 -14.34 0.72
C LEU A 62 -9.24 -14.95 1.01
N MET A 63 -10.33 -14.21 0.77
CA MET A 63 -11.68 -14.74 0.92
C MET A 63 -12.01 -15.79 -0.14
N LEU A 64 -11.49 -15.64 -1.38
CA LEU A 64 -11.72 -16.60 -2.45
C LEU A 64 -10.83 -17.84 -2.32
N ARG A 65 -9.59 -17.65 -1.85
CA ARG A 65 -8.62 -18.74 -1.67
C ARG A 65 -7.54 -18.34 -0.67
N PRO A 66 -7.37 -19.04 0.45
CA PRO A 66 -7.99 -20.32 0.79
C PRO A 66 -9.39 -20.21 1.41
N GLY A 67 -9.90 -18.99 1.68
CA GLY A 67 -11.09 -18.69 2.41
C GLY A 67 -10.78 -18.13 3.79
N SER A 68 -11.54 -17.11 4.25
CA SER A 68 -11.27 -16.42 5.52
C SER A 68 -11.51 -17.32 6.73
N GLU A 69 -12.49 -18.26 6.65
CA GLU A 69 -12.77 -19.19 7.75
C GLU A 69 -11.57 -20.13 8.01
N LEU A 70 -10.94 -20.67 6.95
CA LEU A 70 -9.74 -21.47 7.11
C LEU A 70 -8.62 -20.67 7.79
N ILE A 71 -8.38 -19.42 7.39
CA ILE A 71 -7.35 -18.57 7.99
C ILE A 71 -7.67 -18.32 9.47
N LYS A 72 -8.95 -18.14 9.83
CA LYS A 72 -9.41 -18.02 11.21
C LYS A 72 -9.09 -19.29 12.03
N GLU A 73 -9.33 -20.50 11.47
CA GLU A 73 -8.96 -21.77 12.13
C GLU A 73 -7.47 -21.89 12.42
N PHE A 74 -6.62 -21.31 11.56
CA PHE A 74 -5.17 -21.20 11.80
C PHE A 74 -4.80 -20.11 12.82
N GLY A 75 -5.75 -19.31 13.30
CA GLY A 75 -5.55 -18.23 14.26
C GLY A 75 -5.20 -16.88 13.65
N GLY A 76 -5.60 -16.65 12.39
CA GLY A 76 -5.40 -15.40 11.64
C GLY A 76 -4.18 -15.40 10.74
N LEU A 77 -4.01 -14.32 9.96
CA LEU A 77 -2.94 -14.18 8.97
C LEU A 77 -1.54 -14.29 9.57
N HIS A 78 -1.32 -13.70 10.73
CA HIS A 78 -0.01 -13.72 11.41
C HIS A 78 0.52 -15.15 11.59
N LYS A 79 -0.31 -16.05 12.13
CA LYS A 79 0.07 -17.45 12.30
C LYS A 79 0.11 -18.19 10.97
N PHE A 80 -0.87 -17.93 10.09
CA PHE A 80 -0.99 -18.61 8.80
C PHE A 80 0.23 -18.38 7.91
N MET A 81 0.78 -17.15 7.88
CA MET A 81 1.93 -16.81 7.04
C MET A 81 3.26 -16.70 7.79
N ASN A 82 3.27 -16.98 9.10
CA ASN A 82 4.43 -16.85 9.98
C ASN A 82 5.05 -15.44 9.94
N TRP A 83 4.21 -14.44 10.19
CA TRP A 83 4.58 -13.02 10.27
C TRP A 83 4.10 -12.44 11.60
N ASP A 84 5.02 -11.93 12.40
CA ASP A 84 4.77 -11.48 13.78
C ASP A 84 4.64 -9.97 13.95
N LYS A 85 4.71 -9.21 12.84
CA LYS A 85 4.58 -7.75 12.82
C LYS A 85 3.22 -7.30 12.26
N PRO A 86 2.89 -6.00 12.31
CA PRO A 86 1.62 -5.47 11.83
C PRO A 86 1.21 -5.92 10.42
N ILE A 87 -0.09 -6.14 10.24
CA ILE A 87 -0.74 -6.41 8.95
C ILE A 87 -1.90 -5.43 8.76
N LEU A 88 -1.95 -4.78 7.60
CA LEU A 88 -3.13 -4.09 7.11
C LEU A 88 -3.84 -5.00 6.10
N THR A 89 -5.17 -5.12 6.17
CA THR A 89 -5.97 -5.73 5.11
C THR A 89 -6.78 -4.68 4.39
N ASP A 90 -6.77 -4.72 3.04
CA ASP A 90 -7.64 -3.88 2.24
C ASP A 90 -9.12 -4.31 2.36
N SER A 91 -10.04 -3.48 1.83
CA SER A 91 -11.47 -3.76 1.89
C SER A 91 -11.96 -4.83 0.90
N GLY A 92 -11.15 -5.11 -0.15
CA GLY A 92 -11.53 -5.93 -1.30
C GLY A 92 -12.23 -5.14 -2.42
N GLY A 93 -12.64 -3.89 -2.19
CA GLY A 93 -13.40 -3.07 -3.15
C GLY A 93 -12.65 -2.84 -4.47
N TYR A 94 -11.40 -2.42 -4.41
CA TYR A 94 -10.57 -2.18 -5.61
C TYR A 94 -10.38 -3.44 -6.46
N GLN A 95 -10.17 -4.62 -5.87
CA GLN A 95 -9.97 -5.87 -6.60
C GLN A 95 -11.26 -6.31 -7.30
N VAL A 96 -12.42 -6.11 -6.68
CA VAL A 96 -13.71 -6.32 -7.34
C VAL A 96 -13.86 -5.37 -8.52
N PHE A 97 -13.43 -4.09 -8.36
CA PHE A 97 -13.41 -3.12 -9.46
C PHE A 97 -12.49 -3.55 -10.60
N SER A 98 -11.26 -3.96 -10.32
CA SER A 98 -10.22 -4.19 -11.33
C SER A 98 -10.27 -5.59 -11.97
N LEU A 99 -10.74 -6.62 -11.27
CA LEU A 99 -10.67 -8.03 -11.70
C LEU A 99 -12.01 -8.59 -12.17
N SER A 100 -13.14 -8.01 -11.76
CA SER A 100 -14.45 -8.50 -12.13
C SER A 100 -15.03 -7.71 -13.31
N LYS A 101 -15.09 -8.36 -14.47
CA LYS A 101 -15.70 -7.77 -15.68
C LYS A 101 -17.22 -7.63 -15.57
N LEU A 102 -17.86 -8.49 -14.80
CA LEU A 102 -19.31 -8.53 -14.55
C LEU A 102 -19.54 -8.28 -13.06
N ARG A 103 -19.74 -7.01 -12.71
CA ARG A 103 -20.11 -6.61 -11.36
C ARG A 103 -21.37 -5.77 -11.38
N LYS A 104 -22.19 -5.90 -10.35
CA LYS A 104 -23.35 -5.07 -10.12
C LYS A 104 -23.23 -4.41 -8.76
N ILE A 105 -23.17 -3.08 -8.75
CA ILE A 105 -23.10 -2.27 -7.55
C ILE A 105 -24.51 -1.87 -7.15
N SER A 106 -24.82 -1.92 -5.88
CA SER A 106 -26.09 -1.52 -5.28
C SER A 106 -25.83 -0.92 -3.89
N GLU A 107 -26.85 -0.36 -3.26
CA GLU A 107 -26.74 0.14 -1.87
C GLU A 107 -26.32 -0.98 -0.89
N GLU A 108 -26.73 -2.21 -1.16
CA GLU A 108 -26.41 -3.36 -0.32
C GLU A 108 -24.91 -3.71 -0.36
N GLY A 109 -24.29 -3.65 -1.53
CA GLY A 109 -22.90 -4.03 -1.78
C GLY A 109 -22.62 -4.30 -3.24
N VAL A 110 -21.61 -5.13 -3.52
CA VAL A 110 -21.19 -5.47 -4.89
C VAL A 110 -21.36 -6.96 -5.15
N LYS A 111 -22.18 -7.28 -6.14
CA LYS A 111 -22.34 -8.65 -6.67
C LYS A 111 -21.39 -8.85 -7.85
N PHE A 112 -20.60 -9.92 -7.83
CA PHE A 112 -19.62 -10.23 -8.88
C PHE A 112 -19.41 -11.75 -9.03
N SER A 113 -18.77 -12.15 -10.13
CA SER A 113 -18.36 -13.53 -10.34
C SER A 113 -16.88 -13.71 -9.98
N SER A 114 -16.60 -14.72 -9.15
CA SER A 114 -15.24 -15.10 -8.78
C SER A 114 -14.41 -15.44 -10.02
N HIS A 115 -13.23 -14.86 -10.14
CA HIS A 115 -12.31 -15.15 -11.25
C HIS A 115 -11.64 -16.53 -11.14
N ILE A 116 -11.85 -17.24 -10.02
CA ILE A 116 -11.27 -18.56 -9.77
C ILE A 116 -12.16 -19.67 -10.29
N ASP A 117 -13.45 -19.61 -9.96
CA ASP A 117 -14.41 -20.69 -10.22
C ASP A 117 -15.74 -20.21 -10.82
N GLY A 118 -15.87 -18.91 -11.08
CA GLY A 118 -17.06 -18.31 -11.69
C GLY A 118 -18.28 -18.19 -10.77
N LYS A 119 -18.19 -18.60 -9.50
CA LYS A 119 -19.31 -18.49 -8.55
C LYS A 119 -19.68 -17.04 -8.30
N GLU A 120 -20.98 -16.79 -8.18
CA GLU A 120 -21.48 -15.49 -7.74
C GLU A 120 -21.16 -15.26 -6.26
N VAL A 121 -20.63 -14.08 -5.98
CA VAL A 121 -20.29 -13.61 -4.64
C VAL A 121 -20.94 -12.26 -4.42
N MET A 122 -21.51 -12.05 -3.26
CA MET A 122 -21.99 -10.77 -2.77
C MET A 122 -21.03 -10.27 -1.68
N LEU A 123 -20.38 -9.14 -1.91
CA LEU A 123 -19.52 -8.51 -0.92
C LEU A 123 -20.21 -7.22 -0.43
N THR A 124 -20.55 -7.19 0.84
CA THR A 124 -21.17 -6.05 1.53
C THR A 124 -20.20 -5.42 2.51
N PRO A 125 -20.46 -4.21 2.99
CA PRO A 125 -19.67 -3.62 4.07
C PRO A 125 -19.51 -4.57 5.27
N GLU A 126 -20.57 -5.20 5.70
CA GLU A 126 -20.58 -6.14 6.85
C GLU A 126 -19.75 -7.38 6.57
N SER A 127 -19.93 -8.00 5.39
CA SER A 127 -19.15 -9.19 5.02
C SER A 127 -17.67 -8.88 4.84
N SER A 128 -17.30 -7.68 4.34
CA SER A 128 -15.90 -7.23 4.30
C SER A 128 -15.32 -7.11 5.71
N MET A 129 -16.05 -6.55 6.66
CA MET A 129 -15.62 -6.48 8.07
C MET A 129 -15.49 -7.87 8.69
N GLU A 130 -16.42 -8.78 8.41
CA GLU A 130 -16.35 -10.16 8.91
C GLU A 130 -15.12 -10.90 8.37
N ILE A 131 -14.86 -10.80 7.06
CA ILE A 131 -13.70 -11.41 6.43
C ILE A 131 -12.41 -10.88 7.06
N GLN A 132 -12.24 -9.56 7.17
CA GLN A 132 -11.06 -8.94 7.79
C GLN A 132 -10.95 -9.30 9.27
N THR A 133 -12.09 -9.53 9.93
CA THR A 133 -12.16 -10.09 11.29
C THR A 133 -11.55 -11.48 11.37
N ASN A 134 -11.90 -12.36 10.43
CA ASN A 134 -11.36 -13.72 10.36
C ASN A 134 -9.86 -13.72 10.01
N LEU A 135 -9.41 -12.76 9.17
CA LEU A 135 -8.00 -12.55 8.85
C LEU A 135 -7.21 -12.03 10.06
N ASN A 136 -7.86 -11.40 11.05
CA ASN A 136 -7.29 -10.87 12.29
C ASN A 136 -6.14 -9.87 12.05
N SER A 137 -6.31 -8.95 11.11
CA SER A 137 -5.32 -7.89 10.83
C SER A 137 -5.35 -6.78 11.89
N ASP A 138 -4.23 -6.05 12.02
CA ASP A 138 -4.09 -4.90 12.93
C ASP A 138 -4.82 -3.67 12.41
N ILE A 139 -4.80 -3.46 11.10
CA ILE A 139 -5.49 -2.36 10.44
C ILE A 139 -6.46 -2.94 9.41
N VAL A 140 -7.72 -2.54 9.56
CA VAL A 140 -8.86 -2.94 8.74
C VAL A 140 -9.30 -1.74 7.91
N MET A 141 -9.56 -1.92 6.61
CA MET A 141 -10.06 -0.85 5.75
C MET A 141 -11.58 -0.91 5.60
N ALA A 142 -12.24 0.24 5.70
CA ALA A 142 -13.66 0.35 5.39
C ALA A 142 -13.91 -0.01 3.91
N PHE A 143 -15.06 -0.65 3.63
CA PHE A 143 -15.44 -1.02 2.27
C PHE A 143 -15.87 0.21 1.48
N ASP A 144 -15.34 0.38 0.27
CA ASP A 144 -15.56 1.55 -0.58
C ASP A 144 -15.79 1.16 -2.03
N GLU A 145 -16.34 2.09 -2.81
CA GLU A 145 -16.41 2.02 -4.26
C GLU A 145 -15.29 2.85 -4.89
N CYS A 146 -14.38 2.18 -5.60
CA CYS A 146 -13.37 2.85 -6.40
C CYS A 146 -13.97 3.32 -7.73
N THR A 147 -14.13 4.63 -7.90
CA THR A 147 -14.64 5.23 -9.14
C THR A 147 -13.63 5.11 -10.27
N ALA A 148 -14.08 4.75 -11.48
CA ALA A 148 -13.23 4.74 -12.66
C ALA A 148 -12.74 6.16 -13.01
N PHE A 149 -11.53 6.27 -13.56
CA PHE A 149 -11.01 7.52 -14.09
C PHE A 149 -10.78 7.40 -15.62
N PRO A 150 -11.13 8.41 -16.42
CA PRO A 150 -11.86 9.64 -16.03
C PRO A 150 -13.36 9.37 -15.74
N CYS A 151 -13.98 10.24 -14.94
CA CYS A 151 -15.42 10.23 -14.66
C CYS A 151 -15.98 11.64 -14.61
N THR A 152 -17.31 11.75 -14.72
CA THR A 152 -17.99 13.04 -14.51
C THR A 152 -18.09 13.36 -13.01
N HIS A 153 -18.35 14.64 -12.68
CA HIS A 153 -18.57 15.06 -11.30
C HIS A 153 -19.73 14.30 -10.65
N ASP A 154 -20.87 14.14 -11.36
CA ASP A 154 -22.02 13.40 -10.83
C ASP A 154 -21.73 11.92 -10.58
N GLN A 155 -20.94 11.28 -11.45
CA GLN A 155 -20.49 9.90 -11.24
C GLN A 155 -19.62 9.79 -9.99
N ALA A 156 -18.65 10.70 -9.84
CA ALA A 156 -17.77 10.75 -8.68
C ALA A 156 -18.56 11.01 -7.38
N LYS A 157 -19.55 11.93 -7.44
CA LYS A 157 -20.42 12.26 -6.32
C LYS A 157 -21.24 11.06 -5.86
N ASN A 158 -21.97 10.41 -6.78
CA ASN A 158 -22.80 9.25 -6.45
C ASN A 158 -21.96 8.11 -5.82
N SER A 159 -20.78 7.83 -6.37
CA SER A 159 -19.86 6.83 -5.85
C SER A 159 -19.30 7.22 -4.48
N MET A 160 -18.91 8.46 -4.30
CA MET A 160 -18.42 8.98 -3.02
C MET A 160 -19.52 8.88 -1.95
N GLU A 161 -20.72 9.34 -2.22
CA GLU A 161 -21.85 9.27 -1.27
C GLU A 161 -22.18 7.81 -0.88
N LEU A 162 -22.15 6.88 -1.84
CA LEU A 162 -22.32 5.45 -1.57
C LEU A 162 -21.21 4.94 -0.65
N SER A 163 -19.95 5.29 -0.93
CA SER A 163 -18.81 4.92 -0.09
C SER A 163 -18.94 5.46 1.34
N MET A 164 -19.48 6.67 1.52
CA MET A 164 -19.70 7.24 2.87
C MET A 164 -20.78 6.46 3.64
N ARG A 165 -21.87 6.04 2.97
CA ARG A 165 -22.88 5.19 3.60
C ARG A 165 -22.33 3.82 3.96
N TRP A 166 -21.51 3.23 3.10
CA TRP A 166 -20.82 1.95 3.37
C TRP A 166 -19.79 2.08 4.50
N ALA A 167 -19.04 3.20 4.54
CA ALA A 167 -18.10 3.48 5.64
C ALA A 167 -18.81 3.52 7.01
N LYS A 168 -20.01 4.13 7.08
CA LYS A 168 -20.84 4.14 8.28
C LYS A 168 -21.26 2.72 8.69
N ARG A 169 -21.73 1.89 7.74
CA ARG A 169 -22.10 0.50 7.97
C ARG A 169 -20.89 -0.33 8.45
N CYS A 170 -19.70 -0.13 7.84
CA CYS A 170 -18.47 -0.75 8.32
C CYS A 170 -18.17 -0.39 9.77
N LYS A 171 -18.26 0.90 10.12
CA LYS A 171 -18.02 1.37 11.50
C LYS A 171 -19.00 0.78 12.49
N ASP A 172 -20.27 0.69 12.11
CA ASP A 172 -21.32 0.13 12.99
C ASP A 172 -21.16 -1.39 13.19
N TYR A 173 -20.62 -2.10 12.21
CA TYR A 173 -20.37 -3.54 12.28
C TYR A 173 -19.01 -3.89 12.91
N PHE A 174 -18.05 -2.97 12.85
CA PHE A 174 -16.70 -3.19 13.34
C PHE A 174 -16.68 -3.42 14.86
N ILE A 175 -16.10 -4.54 15.27
CA ILE A 175 -15.85 -4.85 16.66
C ILE A 175 -14.35 -4.74 16.93
N GLU A 176 -13.96 -3.77 17.74
CA GLU A 176 -12.58 -3.62 18.16
C GLU A 176 -12.12 -4.86 18.94
N ARG A 177 -10.97 -5.39 18.52
CA ARG A 177 -10.34 -6.56 19.14
C ARG A 177 -8.84 -6.34 19.16
N ASN A 178 -8.21 -6.64 20.30
CA ASN A 178 -6.75 -6.56 20.39
C ASN A 178 -6.16 -5.23 19.89
N ASN A 179 -6.85 -4.11 20.14
CA ASN A 179 -6.42 -2.78 19.68
C ASN A 179 -6.25 -2.66 18.15
N ASN A 180 -7.01 -3.43 17.34
CA ASN A 180 -7.03 -3.24 15.89
C ASN A 180 -7.70 -1.92 15.52
N LYS A 181 -7.34 -1.37 14.35
CA LYS A 181 -7.74 -0.05 13.86
C LYS A 181 -8.67 -0.20 12.67
N LEU A 182 -9.62 0.70 12.54
CA LEU A 182 -10.45 0.83 11.34
C LEU A 182 -10.12 2.15 10.63
N PHE A 183 -9.71 2.07 9.37
CA PHE A 183 -9.42 3.23 8.54
C PHE A 183 -10.55 3.52 7.57
N GLY A 184 -10.96 4.79 7.47
CA GLY A 184 -11.88 5.28 6.44
C GLY A 184 -11.15 5.61 5.15
N ILE A 185 -11.86 5.58 4.01
CA ILE A 185 -11.30 5.87 2.69
C ILE A 185 -11.98 7.09 2.09
N VAL A 186 -11.22 8.16 1.89
CA VAL A 186 -11.68 9.39 1.23
C VAL A 186 -11.81 9.13 -0.26
N GLN A 187 -12.99 9.39 -0.81
CA GLN A 187 -13.32 9.29 -2.23
C GLN A 187 -13.67 10.66 -2.80
N GLY A 188 -13.95 10.79 -4.11
CA GLY A 188 -14.30 12.05 -4.77
C GLY A 188 -13.51 12.32 -6.05
N SER A 189 -12.79 11.31 -6.58
CA SER A 189 -11.98 11.43 -7.81
C SER A 189 -11.04 12.65 -7.74
N VAL A 190 -11.00 13.49 -8.76
CA VAL A 190 -10.17 14.71 -8.84
C VAL A 190 -10.92 15.99 -8.46
N PHE A 191 -12.10 15.88 -7.83
CA PHE A 191 -12.96 17.03 -7.54
C PHE A 191 -12.77 17.48 -6.08
N GLU A 192 -12.31 18.71 -5.90
CA GLU A 192 -11.96 19.29 -4.60
C GLU A 192 -13.15 19.33 -3.63
N ASP A 193 -14.32 19.77 -4.11
CA ASP A 193 -15.56 19.86 -3.32
C ASP A 193 -15.98 18.48 -2.78
N LEU A 194 -15.94 17.44 -3.63
CA LEU A 194 -16.28 16.07 -3.24
C LEU A 194 -15.28 15.49 -2.24
N ARG A 195 -13.97 15.77 -2.41
CA ARG A 195 -12.95 15.35 -1.46
C ARG A 195 -13.17 15.95 -0.07
N LYS A 196 -13.48 17.24 -0.01
CA LYS A 196 -13.80 17.93 1.24
C LYS A 196 -15.06 17.38 1.90
N GLU A 197 -16.10 17.11 1.11
CA GLU A 197 -17.35 16.50 1.60
C GLU A 197 -17.09 15.09 2.16
N SER A 198 -16.30 14.29 1.45
CA SER A 198 -15.91 12.95 1.87
C SER A 198 -15.12 12.97 3.20
N VAL A 199 -14.11 13.84 3.32
CA VAL A 199 -13.35 13.99 4.57
C VAL A 199 -14.26 14.34 5.73
N LYS A 200 -15.14 15.34 5.55
CA LYS A 200 -16.09 15.78 6.59
C LYS A 200 -17.03 14.66 7.02
N ALA A 201 -17.53 13.86 6.07
CA ALA A 201 -18.40 12.72 6.37
C ALA A 201 -17.67 11.64 7.17
N LEU A 202 -16.43 11.30 6.78
CA LEU A 202 -15.62 10.31 7.48
C LEU A 202 -15.17 10.80 8.87
N GLU A 203 -14.85 12.08 9.02
CA GLU A 203 -14.51 12.66 10.32
C GLU A 203 -15.68 12.57 11.30
N ALA A 204 -16.90 12.82 10.83
CA ALA A 204 -18.11 12.65 11.64
C ALA A 204 -18.36 11.21 12.09
N ILE A 205 -17.89 10.20 11.34
CA ILE A 205 -17.94 8.79 11.70
C ILE A 205 -16.82 8.43 12.71
N ASN A 206 -15.71 9.16 12.68
CA ASN A 206 -14.54 9.02 13.55
C ASN A 206 -13.79 7.69 13.39
N PHE A 207 -12.89 7.65 12.40
CA PHE A 207 -11.99 6.53 12.15
C PHE A 207 -10.65 6.66 12.88
N ASP A 208 -9.89 5.57 12.98
CA ASP A 208 -8.56 5.54 13.60
C ASP A 208 -7.46 6.03 12.64
N GLY A 209 -7.74 6.09 11.35
CA GLY A 209 -6.88 6.63 10.30
C GLY A 209 -7.68 6.89 9.03
N TYR A 210 -7.08 7.62 8.10
CA TYR A 210 -7.74 8.06 6.87
C TYR A 210 -6.88 7.74 5.66
N ALA A 211 -7.45 6.96 4.74
CA ALA A 211 -6.82 6.69 3.45
C ALA A 211 -7.35 7.63 2.37
N VAL A 212 -6.50 7.98 1.42
CA VAL A 212 -6.89 8.68 0.19
C VAL A 212 -7.00 7.63 -0.90
N GLY A 213 -8.23 7.27 -1.27
CA GLY A 213 -8.55 6.33 -2.33
C GLY A 213 -8.86 7.01 -3.66
N GLY A 214 -9.12 6.22 -4.71
CA GLY A 214 -9.48 6.71 -6.04
C GLY A 214 -8.39 7.53 -6.74
N LEU A 215 -7.12 7.30 -6.38
CA LEU A 215 -5.91 7.78 -7.05
C LEU A 215 -5.08 6.59 -7.52
N ALA A 216 -4.07 6.83 -8.37
CA ALA A 216 -3.29 5.81 -9.08
C ALA A 216 -4.17 4.88 -9.96
N VAL A 217 -5.27 5.42 -10.52
CA VAL A 217 -6.23 4.71 -11.37
C VAL A 217 -6.24 5.20 -12.82
N GLY A 218 -5.27 6.08 -13.20
CA GLY A 218 -5.10 6.58 -14.57
C GLY A 218 -4.86 8.08 -14.71
N GLU A 219 -4.99 8.84 -13.64
CA GLU A 219 -4.66 10.26 -13.61
C GLU A 219 -3.14 10.50 -13.73
N SER A 220 -2.75 11.70 -14.09
CA SER A 220 -1.34 12.11 -14.12
C SER A 220 -0.79 12.34 -12.71
N GLN A 221 0.55 12.23 -12.54
CA GLN A 221 1.23 12.59 -11.28
C GLN A 221 0.86 14.00 -10.80
N ALA A 222 0.79 14.98 -11.73
CA ALA A 222 0.44 16.35 -11.41
C ALA A 222 -0.97 16.45 -10.82
N GLN A 223 -1.96 15.76 -11.41
CA GLN A 223 -3.32 15.70 -10.89
C GLN A 223 -3.38 14.99 -9.53
N MET A 224 -2.65 13.90 -9.35
CA MET A 224 -2.55 13.22 -8.04
C MET A 224 -2.03 14.18 -6.97
N PHE A 225 -0.96 14.93 -7.25
CA PHE A 225 -0.40 15.88 -6.30
C PHE A 225 -1.35 17.06 -6.01
N GLU A 226 -2.06 17.58 -7.02
CA GLU A 226 -3.08 18.59 -6.85
C GLU A 226 -4.20 18.10 -5.92
N VAL A 227 -4.68 16.85 -6.14
CA VAL A 227 -5.69 16.24 -5.25
C VAL A 227 -5.18 16.12 -3.82
N LEU A 228 -3.93 15.74 -3.61
CA LEU A 228 -3.35 15.69 -2.27
C LEU A 228 -3.25 17.08 -1.63
N GLU A 229 -2.88 18.11 -2.38
CA GLU A 229 -2.76 19.50 -1.89
C GLU A 229 -4.06 20.04 -1.31
N PHE A 230 -5.21 19.75 -1.92
CA PHE A 230 -6.49 20.18 -1.39
C PHE A 230 -7.19 19.15 -0.48
N THR A 231 -6.72 17.90 -0.38
CA THR A 231 -7.36 16.89 0.46
C THR A 231 -6.70 16.79 1.83
N THR A 232 -5.37 16.65 1.88
CA THR A 232 -4.63 16.36 3.11
C THR A 232 -4.76 17.42 4.20
N PRO A 233 -4.88 18.75 3.89
CA PRO A 233 -5.09 19.77 4.92
C PRO A 233 -6.41 19.66 5.68
N HIS A 234 -7.36 18.86 5.17
CA HIS A 234 -8.65 18.63 5.81
C HIS A 234 -8.69 17.33 6.62
N LEU A 235 -7.68 16.45 6.49
CA LEU A 235 -7.59 15.23 7.28
C LEU A 235 -7.21 15.54 8.74
N PRO A 236 -7.73 14.79 9.73
CA PRO A 236 -7.36 14.97 11.13
C PRO A 236 -5.85 14.82 11.36
N GLU A 237 -5.20 15.84 11.92
CA GLU A 237 -3.75 15.88 12.11
C GLU A 237 -3.22 14.78 13.06
N ASP A 238 -4.03 14.39 14.04
CA ASP A 238 -3.69 13.37 15.05
C ASP A 238 -3.93 11.93 14.57
N LYS A 239 -4.22 11.74 13.27
CA LYS A 239 -4.47 10.44 12.64
C LYS A 239 -3.48 10.15 11.52
N PRO A 240 -3.16 8.86 11.24
CA PRO A 240 -2.33 8.50 10.11
C PRO A 240 -3.05 8.72 8.77
N HIS A 241 -2.31 9.20 7.77
CA HIS A 241 -2.77 9.42 6.40
C HIS A 241 -2.15 8.39 5.45
N TYR A 242 -2.97 7.63 4.78
CA TYR A 242 -2.54 6.54 3.91
C TYR A 242 -2.91 6.81 2.45
N LEU A 243 -1.95 6.83 1.53
CA LEU A 243 -2.18 6.92 0.09
C LEU A 243 -2.11 5.54 -0.53
N MET A 244 -3.26 5.05 -1.02
CA MET A 244 -3.43 3.67 -1.48
C MET A 244 -2.84 3.46 -2.88
N GLY A 245 -2.11 2.34 -3.06
CA GLY A 245 -1.64 1.87 -4.38
C GLY A 245 -0.51 2.66 -5.01
N VAL A 246 0.06 3.64 -4.32
CA VAL A 246 1.13 4.51 -4.82
C VAL A 246 2.50 3.99 -4.41
N GLY A 247 3.42 3.89 -5.40
CA GLY A 247 4.69 3.25 -5.14
C GLY A 247 5.86 3.63 -6.05
N LYS A 248 5.77 4.60 -6.96
CA LYS A 248 6.98 5.12 -7.59
C LYS A 248 7.74 5.98 -6.59
N PRO A 249 9.08 5.91 -6.54
CA PRO A 249 9.87 6.69 -5.57
C PRO A 249 9.61 8.20 -5.60
N ASP A 250 9.43 8.78 -6.79
CA ASP A 250 9.09 10.19 -6.98
C ASP A 250 7.67 10.53 -6.51
N ASP A 251 6.70 9.61 -6.70
CA ASP A 251 5.33 9.75 -6.18
C ASP A 251 5.34 9.70 -4.63
N ILE A 252 6.12 8.80 -4.03
CA ILE A 252 6.26 8.70 -2.56
C ILE A 252 6.81 10.00 -1.99
N LEU A 253 7.93 10.51 -2.52
CA LEU A 253 8.55 11.76 -2.06
C LEU A 253 7.59 12.95 -2.17
N GLY A 254 6.92 13.08 -3.32
CA GLY A 254 5.96 14.15 -3.54
C GLY A 254 4.73 14.06 -2.64
N SER A 255 4.30 12.85 -2.29
CA SER A 255 3.15 12.61 -1.40
C SER A 255 3.51 12.82 0.07
N VAL A 256 4.71 12.44 0.51
CA VAL A 256 5.23 12.76 1.85
C VAL A 256 5.33 14.27 2.04
N ALA A 257 5.79 15.02 1.03
CA ALA A 257 5.80 16.49 1.03
C ALA A 257 4.39 17.10 1.25
N ARG A 258 3.34 16.33 1.00
CA ARG A 258 1.92 16.72 1.15
C ARG A 258 1.22 16.09 2.34
N GLY A 259 1.97 15.50 3.28
CA GLY A 259 1.43 15.02 4.56
C GLY A 259 0.92 13.58 4.54
N ILE A 260 1.37 12.74 3.62
CA ILE A 260 1.06 11.30 3.61
C ILE A 260 2.07 10.52 4.44
N ASP A 261 1.57 9.58 5.25
CA ASP A 261 2.34 8.77 6.19
C ASP A 261 2.56 7.32 5.76
N MET A 262 1.63 6.74 4.98
CA MET A 262 1.64 5.31 4.66
C MET A 262 1.42 5.08 3.18
N PHE A 263 2.06 4.04 2.64
CA PHE A 263 2.02 3.66 1.23
C PHE A 263 1.99 2.15 1.08
N ASP A 264 1.33 1.67 0.02
CA ASP A 264 1.47 0.31 -0.48
C ASP A 264 1.62 0.31 -2.00
N CYS A 265 2.31 -0.65 -2.54
CA CYS A 265 2.27 -0.93 -3.97
C CYS A 265 2.86 -2.31 -4.28
N VAL A 266 2.31 -2.96 -5.30
CA VAL A 266 2.88 -4.22 -5.85
C VAL A 266 4.16 -3.99 -6.68
N LEU A 267 4.50 -2.72 -6.95
CA LEU A 267 5.57 -2.34 -7.87
C LEU A 267 6.93 -3.00 -7.53
N PRO A 268 7.41 -3.01 -6.27
CA PRO A 268 8.71 -3.62 -5.97
C PRO A 268 8.82 -5.07 -6.43
N THR A 269 7.86 -5.91 -6.06
CA THR A 269 7.88 -7.33 -6.40
C THR A 269 7.43 -7.61 -7.85
N ARG A 270 6.48 -6.82 -8.39
CA ARG A 270 6.06 -6.94 -9.80
C ARG A 270 7.21 -6.61 -10.74
N SER A 271 7.86 -5.47 -10.53
CA SER A 271 9.04 -5.04 -11.31
C SER A 271 10.20 -6.03 -11.15
N GLY A 272 10.49 -6.47 -9.93
CA GLY A 272 11.55 -7.46 -9.65
C GLY A 272 11.36 -8.75 -10.43
N ARG A 273 10.16 -9.32 -10.42
CA ARG A 273 9.85 -10.54 -11.21
C ARG A 273 9.92 -10.33 -12.72
N ASN A 274 9.79 -9.08 -13.20
CA ASN A 274 9.90 -8.72 -14.60
C ASN A 274 11.31 -8.26 -15.02
N GLY A 275 12.28 -8.31 -14.11
CA GLY A 275 13.68 -7.98 -14.39
C GLY A 275 14.04 -6.51 -14.19
N GLN A 276 13.18 -5.72 -13.53
CA GLN A 276 13.47 -4.34 -13.18
C GLN A 276 13.90 -4.22 -11.73
N ALA A 277 15.06 -3.61 -11.50
CA ALA A 277 15.55 -3.24 -10.17
C ALA A 277 15.53 -1.72 -9.99
N PHE A 278 15.20 -1.27 -8.78
CA PHE A 278 15.27 0.14 -8.39
C PHE A 278 16.62 0.42 -7.73
N THR A 279 17.28 1.50 -8.15
CA THR A 279 18.55 1.97 -7.59
C THR A 279 18.47 3.46 -7.26
N ARG A 280 19.45 3.99 -6.55
CA ARG A 280 19.54 5.44 -6.27
C ARG A 280 19.72 6.31 -7.52
N HIS A 281 20.09 5.68 -8.64
CA HIS A 281 20.28 6.32 -9.95
C HIS A 281 19.18 5.93 -10.97
N GLY A 282 18.00 5.59 -10.47
CA GLY A 282 16.85 5.21 -11.28
C GLY A 282 16.69 3.70 -11.49
N PRO A 283 15.59 3.31 -12.15
CA PRO A 283 15.32 1.90 -12.41
C PRO A 283 16.20 1.34 -13.52
N ILE A 284 16.69 0.14 -13.34
CA ILE A 284 17.46 -0.61 -14.35
C ILE A 284 16.70 -1.85 -14.80
N ASN A 285 16.89 -2.27 -16.06
CA ASN A 285 16.39 -3.55 -16.54
C ASN A 285 17.57 -4.52 -16.67
N ILE A 286 17.61 -5.52 -15.80
CA ILE A 286 18.70 -6.50 -15.72
C ILE A 286 18.82 -7.35 -17.00
N ARG A 287 17.79 -7.42 -17.84
CA ARG A 287 17.79 -8.16 -19.11
C ARG A 287 18.64 -7.49 -20.20
N ASN A 288 19.05 -6.22 -20.01
CA ASN A 288 19.90 -5.52 -20.98
C ASN A 288 21.26 -6.20 -21.09
N ALA A 289 21.74 -6.36 -22.33
CA ALA A 289 22.98 -7.07 -22.66
C ALA A 289 24.23 -6.52 -21.94
N LYS A 290 24.23 -5.24 -21.57
CA LYS A 290 25.33 -4.60 -20.82
C LYS A 290 25.63 -5.28 -19.47
N TYR A 291 24.66 -5.97 -18.87
CA TYR A 291 24.82 -6.67 -17.58
C TYR A 291 25.41 -8.09 -17.72
N LYS A 292 25.45 -8.66 -18.93
CA LYS A 292 25.85 -10.05 -19.17
C LYS A 292 27.21 -10.43 -18.55
N ASN A 293 28.19 -9.54 -18.65
CA ASN A 293 29.56 -9.77 -18.21
C ASN A 293 29.95 -8.88 -17.01
N LEU A 294 28.96 -8.30 -16.32
CA LEU A 294 29.20 -7.37 -15.24
C LEU A 294 29.34 -8.14 -13.92
N ASP A 295 30.56 -8.19 -13.37
CA ASP A 295 30.86 -8.82 -12.08
C ASP A 295 30.50 -7.93 -10.88
N ASP A 296 30.25 -6.65 -11.11
CA ASP A 296 29.76 -5.72 -10.10
C ASP A 296 28.31 -6.04 -9.68
N PRO A 297 27.87 -5.66 -8.48
CA PRO A 297 26.47 -5.73 -8.07
C PRO A 297 25.56 -4.79 -8.91
N ILE A 298 24.25 -5.01 -8.82
CA ILE A 298 23.26 -4.16 -9.50
C ILE A 298 23.23 -2.72 -8.96
N ASP A 299 23.61 -2.53 -7.70
CA ASP A 299 23.80 -1.22 -7.07
C ASP A 299 25.00 -1.28 -6.12
N LYS A 300 26.09 -0.59 -6.50
CA LYS A 300 27.35 -0.57 -5.73
C LYS A 300 27.22 0.16 -4.39
N ASN A 301 26.25 1.04 -4.27
CA ASN A 301 26.03 1.86 -3.09
C ASN A 301 25.00 1.25 -2.12
N SER A 302 24.50 0.06 -2.43
CA SER A 302 23.51 -0.62 -1.61
C SER A 302 24.12 -1.71 -0.75
N ASP A 303 23.86 -1.63 0.55
CA ASP A 303 24.31 -2.61 1.55
C ASP A 303 23.43 -3.87 1.66
N ASN A 304 22.41 -4.00 0.81
CA ASN A 304 21.49 -5.12 0.89
C ASN A 304 22.17 -6.46 0.52
N PRO A 305 21.68 -7.59 1.06
CA PRO A 305 22.29 -8.90 0.86
C PRO A 305 22.38 -9.34 -0.61
N VAL A 306 21.46 -8.89 -1.47
CA VAL A 306 21.49 -9.23 -2.90
C VAL A 306 22.72 -8.58 -3.56
N CYS A 307 22.96 -7.29 -3.28
CA CYS A 307 24.12 -6.59 -3.82
C CYS A 307 25.46 -7.09 -3.23
N LYS A 308 25.46 -7.54 -1.98
CA LYS A 308 26.66 -8.09 -1.33
C LYS A 308 27.08 -9.46 -1.86
N ASN A 309 26.11 -10.27 -2.30
CA ASN A 309 26.37 -11.69 -2.59
C ASN A 309 26.27 -12.07 -4.07
N TYR A 310 25.67 -11.21 -4.93
CA TYR A 310 25.39 -11.57 -6.31
C TYR A 310 25.81 -10.47 -7.29
N SER A 311 26.52 -10.86 -8.35
CA SER A 311 26.83 -9.96 -9.44
C SER A 311 25.64 -9.70 -10.36
N ALA A 312 25.63 -8.56 -11.04
CA ALA A 312 24.62 -8.25 -12.04
C ALA A 312 24.62 -9.29 -13.19
N GLY A 313 25.80 -9.78 -13.57
CA GLY A 313 25.95 -10.82 -14.59
C GLY A 313 25.28 -12.13 -14.21
N TYR A 314 25.39 -12.55 -12.94
CA TYR A 314 24.70 -13.74 -12.45
C TYR A 314 23.18 -13.55 -12.47
N ILE A 315 22.67 -12.42 -11.97
CA ILE A 315 21.23 -12.15 -11.98
C ILE A 315 20.71 -12.06 -13.42
N HIS A 316 21.45 -11.40 -14.35
CA HIS A 316 21.14 -11.39 -15.77
C HIS A 316 21.04 -12.80 -16.36
N HIS A 317 22.00 -13.70 -16.02
CA HIS A 317 21.95 -15.11 -16.42
C HIS A 317 20.68 -15.81 -15.93
N LEU A 318 20.29 -15.65 -14.66
CA LEU A 318 19.10 -16.25 -14.10
C LEU A 318 17.82 -15.84 -14.85
N PHE A 319 17.71 -14.58 -15.25
CA PHE A 319 16.56 -14.10 -16.05
C PHE A 319 16.54 -14.70 -17.45
N ASN A 320 17.70 -14.86 -18.10
CA ASN A 320 17.80 -15.49 -19.41
C ASN A 320 17.50 -16.99 -19.36
N ALA A 321 17.94 -17.66 -18.27
CA ALA A 321 17.66 -19.06 -18.00
C ALA A 321 16.21 -19.29 -17.49
N LYS A 322 15.44 -18.23 -17.24
CA LYS A 322 14.07 -18.26 -16.66
C LYS A 322 14.02 -18.91 -15.28
N GLU A 323 15.11 -18.83 -14.50
CA GLU A 323 15.16 -19.32 -13.15
C GLU A 323 14.38 -18.43 -12.19
N MET A 324 13.59 -19.04 -11.30
CA MET A 324 12.77 -18.32 -10.31
C MET A 324 13.62 -17.43 -9.40
N LEU A 325 14.84 -17.88 -9.08
CA LEU A 325 15.75 -17.16 -8.19
C LEU A 325 16.04 -15.73 -8.68
N GLY A 326 16.11 -15.49 -10.00
CA GLY A 326 16.31 -14.15 -10.55
C GLY A 326 15.22 -13.17 -10.11
N GLY A 327 13.95 -13.56 -10.26
CA GLY A 327 12.81 -12.77 -9.81
C GLY A 327 12.72 -12.60 -8.30
N MET A 328 13.13 -13.63 -7.53
CA MET A 328 13.18 -13.58 -6.08
C MET A 328 14.24 -12.57 -5.60
N LEU A 329 15.46 -12.65 -6.14
CA LEU A 329 16.55 -11.72 -5.79
C LEU A 329 16.18 -10.26 -6.09
N LEU A 330 15.63 -9.98 -7.28
CA LEU A 330 15.23 -8.60 -7.60
C LEU A 330 14.02 -8.12 -6.80
N SER A 331 13.08 -9.00 -6.45
CA SER A 331 11.97 -8.63 -5.56
C SER A 331 12.50 -8.25 -4.17
N LEU A 332 13.41 -9.04 -3.63
CA LEU A 332 14.04 -8.76 -2.34
C LEU A 332 14.86 -7.46 -2.39
N HIS A 333 15.71 -7.29 -3.43
CA HIS A 333 16.47 -6.06 -3.63
C HIS A 333 15.57 -4.82 -3.67
N ASN A 334 14.47 -4.88 -4.41
CA ASN A 334 13.55 -3.76 -4.53
C ASN A 334 12.87 -3.43 -3.19
N ILE A 335 12.48 -4.41 -2.39
CA ILE A 335 11.92 -4.14 -1.06
C ILE A 335 12.96 -3.48 -0.16
N TYR A 336 14.20 -3.94 -0.15
CA TYR A 336 15.30 -3.27 0.57
C TYR A 336 15.46 -1.81 0.13
N PHE A 337 15.42 -1.55 -1.19
CA PHE A 337 15.50 -0.20 -1.72
C PHE A 337 14.37 0.69 -1.17
N TYR A 338 13.12 0.20 -1.19
CA TYR A 338 11.98 0.96 -0.68
C TYR A 338 12.08 1.20 0.83
N GLN A 339 12.42 0.21 1.62
CA GLN A 339 12.57 0.38 3.07
C GLN A 339 13.71 1.34 3.42
N SER A 340 14.85 1.27 2.70
CA SER A 340 15.95 2.21 2.83
C SER A 340 15.52 3.65 2.46
N LEU A 341 14.77 3.82 1.35
CA LEU A 341 14.26 5.13 0.96
C LEU A 341 13.37 5.73 2.06
N LEU A 342 12.43 4.95 2.61
CA LEU A 342 11.56 5.43 3.69
C LEU A 342 12.35 5.73 4.99
N ALA A 343 13.40 4.97 5.29
CA ALA A 343 14.29 5.26 6.42
C ALA A 343 15.02 6.60 6.22
N ASP A 344 15.53 6.88 5.02
CA ASP A 344 16.18 8.14 4.69
C ASP A 344 15.20 9.32 4.72
N ILE A 345 13.96 9.12 4.25
CA ILE A 345 12.90 10.13 4.36
C ILE A 345 12.62 10.45 5.82
N ARG A 346 12.42 9.44 6.69
CA ARG A 346 12.21 9.67 8.13
C ARG A 346 13.36 10.44 8.76
N LYS A 347 14.59 10.04 8.48
CA LYS A 347 15.79 10.70 8.97
C LYS A 347 15.89 12.16 8.49
N SER A 348 15.59 12.41 7.22
CA SER A 348 15.63 13.77 6.65
C SER A 348 14.59 14.70 7.29
N ILE A 349 13.39 14.18 7.65
CA ILE A 349 12.39 14.95 8.39
C ILE A 349 12.88 15.26 9.82
N GLU A 350 13.48 14.29 10.50
CA GLU A 350 14.05 14.46 11.84
C GLU A 350 15.16 15.52 11.87
N GLU A 351 15.88 15.68 10.77
CA GLU A 351 17.00 16.62 10.59
C GLU A 351 16.60 17.96 9.94
N ASP A 352 15.30 18.25 9.76
CA ASP A 352 14.77 19.48 9.10
C ASP A 352 15.35 19.72 7.69
N ARG A 353 15.58 18.66 6.92
CA ARG A 353 16.16 18.74 5.56
C ARG A 353 15.43 17.91 4.50
N PHE A 354 14.18 17.55 4.75
CA PHE A 354 13.42 16.71 3.84
C PHE A 354 13.32 17.27 2.42
N MET A 355 13.09 18.57 2.28
CA MET A 355 12.98 19.20 0.95
C MET A 355 14.30 19.17 0.17
N SER A 356 15.44 19.40 0.83
CA SER A 356 16.77 19.30 0.18
C SER A 356 17.08 17.84 -0.18
N PHE A 357 16.83 16.90 0.74
CA PHE A 357 16.97 15.47 0.48
C PHE A 357 16.14 15.01 -0.72
N SER A 358 14.85 15.40 -0.76
CA SER A 358 13.95 15.05 -1.85
C SER A 358 14.45 15.56 -3.21
N LYS A 359 14.95 16.80 -3.25
CA LYS A 359 15.53 17.37 -4.46
C LYS A 359 16.78 16.62 -4.91
N GLU A 360 17.73 16.40 -4.01
CA GLU A 360 18.98 15.67 -4.29
C GLU A 360 18.70 14.23 -4.79
N PHE A 361 17.77 13.55 -4.12
CA PHE A 361 17.37 12.21 -4.53
C PHE A 361 16.77 12.22 -5.94
N LEU A 362 15.85 13.14 -6.25
CA LEU A 362 15.18 13.19 -7.56
C LEU A 362 16.15 13.57 -8.69
N GLU A 363 17.13 14.43 -8.43
CA GLU A 363 18.18 14.76 -9.39
C GLU A 363 19.04 13.53 -9.71
N SER A 364 19.44 12.76 -8.69
CA SER A 364 20.18 11.51 -8.88
C SER A 364 19.36 10.40 -9.54
N TYR A 365 18.06 10.30 -9.18
CA TYR A 365 17.18 9.23 -9.65
C TYR A 365 16.76 9.39 -11.12
N LYS A 366 16.74 10.62 -11.66
CA LYS A 366 16.37 10.94 -13.05
C LYS A 366 17.57 11.05 -13.98
N SER A 367 18.80 11.01 -13.45
CA SER A 367 20.04 11.08 -14.22
C SER A 367 20.38 9.70 -14.86
#